data_dcae7dcacc95a532d120ea94889598d6
#
_entry.id   dcae7dcacc95a532d120ea94889598d6
#
_cell.length_a   1.000
_cell.length_b   1.000
_cell.length_c   1.000
_cell.angle_alpha   90.00
_cell.angle_beta   90.00
_cell.angle_gamma   90.00
#
_symmetry.space_group_name_H-M   'P 1'
#
loop_
_entity.id
_entity.type
_entity.pdbx_description
1 polymer ?
#
loop_
_entity_poly.entity_id
_entity_poly.type
_entity_poly.pdbx_seq_one_letter_code
_entity_poly.pdbx_strand_id
1 'polypeptide(L)'
;MGASIYLGKVLSAGTKGCNIILPTAPSFVGLLDTYPNAAAAYSLRKLRTAYTGNCIRVRRSSDNAEQDFGFVNNVLDTASLLTFVGAGSGFVTTWYDQSGTARNATISTAVEQPRIVNAGVLDTLNSKPSIINPNAGVIRR
;
A
#
# COMPACT_ATOMS: atom_id res chain seq x y z
N MET A 1 13.72 28.32 -9.52
CA MET A 1 13.58 27.82 -10.88
C MET A 1 14.51 26.64 -11.07
N GLY A 2 14.02 25.44 -10.91
CA GLY A 2 14.76 24.21 -11.11
C GLY A 2 14.69 23.78 -12.57
N ALA A 3 15.74 23.95 -13.33
CA ALA A 3 15.85 23.38 -14.65
C ALA A 3 16.15 21.88 -14.51
N SER A 4 15.17 21.04 -14.78
CA SER A 4 15.36 19.60 -14.93
C SER A 4 15.98 19.36 -16.31
N ILE A 5 17.27 19.05 -16.34
CA ILE A 5 17.93 18.67 -17.59
C ILE A 5 17.73 17.18 -17.78
N TYR A 6 16.76 16.81 -18.63
CA TYR A 6 16.68 15.48 -19.19
C TYR A 6 17.74 15.33 -20.28
N LEU A 7 18.88 14.76 -19.94
CA LEU A 7 19.85 14.29 -20.93
C LEU A 7 19.46 12.88 -21.39
N GLY A 8 18.46 12.83 -22.24
CA GLY A 8 18.08 11.64 -23.00
C GLY A 8 18.92 11.49 -24.29
N LYS A 9 20.22 11.58 -24.21
CA LYS A 9 21.08 11.24 -25.35
C LYS A 9 22.35 10.60 -24.84
N VAL A 10 22.49 9.31 -25.06
CA VAL A 10 23.77 8.62 -24.94
C VAL A 10 24.65 9.16 -26.05
N LEU A 11 25.60 10.01 -25.72
CA LEU A 11 26.66 10.38 -26.62
C LEU A 11 27.65 9.23 -26.66
N SER A 12 27.58 8.43 -27.70
CA SER A 12 28.67 7.55 -28.10
C SER A 12 29.80 8.40 -28.59
N ALA A 13 30.71 8.77 -27.73
CA ALA A 13 32.00 9.31 -28.12
C ALA A 13 33.02 8.19 -27.93
N GLY A 14 33.59 7.76 -29.01
CA GLY A 14 34.74 6.89 -28.99
C GLY A 14 35.88 7.47 -28.15
N THR A 15 36.57 6.56 -27.46
CA THR A 15 37.94 6.68 -26.91
C THR A 15 38.16 7.68 -25.79
N LYS A 16 38.22 7.12 -24.62
CA LYS A 16 38.69 7.51 -23.29
C LYS A 16 37.54 7.78 -22.33
N GLY A 17 37.29 6.74 -21.55
CA GLY A 17 36.16 6.64 -20.67
C GLY A 17 35.98 7.79 -19.70
N CYS A 18 34.99 8.59 -19.97
CA CYS A 18 34.30 9.31 -18.93
C CYS A 18 33.20 8.35 -18.39
N ASN A 19 33.51 7.60 -17.34
CA ASN A 19 32.53 6.83 -16.65
C ASN A 19 31.64 7.80 -15.89
N ILE A 20 30.56 8.25 -16.52
CA ILE A 20 29.52 9.02 -15.82
C ILE A 20 28.75 8.00 -14.97
N ILE A 21 29.08 7.93 -13.69
CA ILE A 21 28.25 7.23 -12.70
C ILE A 21 27.04 8.11 -12.49
N LEU A 22 25.92 7.78 -13.16
CA LEU A 22 24.65 8.40 -12.88
C LEU A 22 24.26 7.99 -11.44
N PRO A 23 23.87 8.94 -10.57
CA PRO A 23 23.34 8.58 -9.28
C PRO A 23 22.12 7.70 -9.49
N THR A 24 22.21 6.44 -9.07
CA THR A 24 21.04 5.57 -9.01
C THR A 24 20.07 6.20 -8.03
N ALA A 25 18.81 6.37 -8.46
CA ALA A 25 17.77 6.80 -7.54
C ALA A 25 17.79 5.88 -6.30
N PRO A 26 17.63 6.44 -5.09
CA PRO A 26 17.67 5.64 -3.88
C PRO A 26 16.64 4.52 -4.01
N SER A 27 17.11 3.27 -3.91
CA SER A 27 16.22 2.11 -3.92
C SER A 27 15.38 2.14 -2.65
N PHE A 28 14.12 1.72 -2.76
CA PHE A 28 13.25 1.58 -1.61
C PHE A 28 13.88 0.61 -0.60
N VAL A 29 13.95 1.03 0.67
CA VAL A 29 14.30 0.18 1.81
C VAL A 29 13.12 0.22 2.76
N GLY A 30 12.53 -0.94 3.04
CA GLY A 30 11.41 -1.05 3.97
C GLY A 30 11.86 -0.96 5.41
N LEU A 31 10.96 -0.58 6.31
CA LEU A 31 11.24 -0.50 7.75
C LEU A 31 11.73 -1.84 8.31
N LEU A 32 11.17 -2.95 7.86
CA LEU A 32 11.53 -4.31 8.31
C LEU A 32 12.82 -4.84 7.67
N ASP A 33 13.38 -4.17 6.68
CA ASP A 33 14.71 -4.47 6.17
C ASP A 33 15.78 -3.94 7.15
N THR A 34 15.47 -2.84 7.85
CA THR A 34 16.35 -2.24 8.87
C THR A 34 16.09 -2.84 10.25
N TYR A 35 14.82 -3.10 10.59
CA TYR A 35 14.40 -3.63 11.90
C TYR A 35 13.65 -4.95 11.71
N PRO A 36 14.37 -6.07 11.50
CA PRO A 36 13.77 -7.39 11.29
C PRO A 36 13.18 -7.96 12.59
N ASN A 37 12.53 -9.13 12.49
CA ASN A 37 12.01 -9.94 13.60
C ASN A 37 10.78 -9.35 14.32
N ALA A 38 10.00 -8.51 13.64
CA ALA A 38 8.67 -8.15 14.14
C ALA A 38 7.78 -9.41 14.23
N ALA A 39 7.06 -9.57 15.33
CA ALA A 39 6.12 -10.69 15.51
C ALA A 39 4.94 -10.63 14.54
N ALA A 40 4.49 -9.42 14.18
CA ALA A 40 3.54 -9.11 13.13
C ALA A 40 3.73 -7.65 12.71
N ALA A 41 3.42 -7.31 11.45
CA ALA A 41 3.58 -5.95 10.94
C ALA A 41 2.54 -5.65 9.86
N TYR A 42 1.69 -4.66 10.11
CA TYR A 42 0.61 -4.25 9.24
C TYR A 42 0.80 -2.81 8.78
N SER A 43 0.64 -2.57 7.49
CA SER A 43 0.74 -1.21 6.95
C SER A 43 0.10 -1.15 5.56
N LEU A 44 -0.46 0.01 5.22
CA LEU A 44 -0.89 0.34 3.86
C LEU A 44 0.29 0.76 2.96
N ARG A 45 1.51 0.69 3.49
CA ARG A 45 2.77 0.84 2.76
C ARG A 45 3.58 -0.45 2.85
N LYS A 46 4.40 -0.71 1.85
CA LYS A 46 5.32 -1.83 1.87
C LYS A 46 6.36 -1.63 2.99
N LEU A 47 6.53 -2.62 3.85
CA LEU A 47 7.44 -2.57 5.01
C LEU A 47 8.73 -3.35 4.79
N ARG A 48 8.81 -4.21 3.76
CA ARG A 48 9.98 -5.01 3.42
C ARG A 48 10.19 -5.01 1.92
N THR A 49 11.41 -4.77 1.46
CA THR A 49 11.75 -4.76 0.03
C THR A 49 11.40 -6.09 -0.66
N ALA A 50 11.69 -7.19 0.00
CA ALA A 50 11.41 -8.54 -0.54
C ALA A 50 9.94 -8.98 -0.41
N TYR A 51 9.04 -8.20 0.20
CA TYR A 51 7.64 -8.60 0.34
C TYR A 51 6.91 -8.51 -1.00
N THR A 52 6.29 -9.61 -1.41
CA THR A 52 5.54 -9.73 -2.68
C THR A 52 4.06 -10.05 -2.46
N GLY A 53 3.62 -10.17 -1.20
CA GLY A 53 2.24 -10.47 -0.86
C GLY A 53 1.29 -9.29 -0.97
N ASN A 54 0.03 -9.56 -0.66
CA ASN A 54 -1.02 -8.54 -0.65
C ASN A 54 -0.92 -7.63 0.57
N CYS A 55 -1.52 -6.44 0.46
CA CYS A 55 -1.64 -5.47 1.54
C CYS A 55 -2.89 -5.75 2.38
N ILE A 56 -4.04 -5.74 1.72
CA ILE A 56 -5.36 -5.93 2.34
C ILE A 56 -6.27 -6.74 1.43
N ARG A 57 -7.28 -7.40 2.03
CA ARG A 57 -8.47 -7.88 1.32
C ARG A 57 -9.64 -7.00 1.67
N VAL A 58 -10.43 -6.62 0.67
CA VAL A 58 -11.55 -5.71 0.82
C VAL A 58 -12.82 -6.35 0.28
N ARG A 59 -13.89 -6.26 1.05
CA ARG A 59 -15.27 -6.58 0.66
C ARG A 59 -15.94 -5.29 0.21
N ARG A 60 -16.54 -5.28 -0.98
CA ARG A 60 -17.38 -4.15 -1.42
C ARG A 60 -18.82 -4.32 -0.97
N SER A 61 -19.48 -3.20 -0.67
CA SER A 61 -20.84 -3.21 -0.08
C SER A 61 -21.96 -3.58 -1.05
N SER A 62 -21.73 -3.45 -2.37
CA SER A 62 -22.79 -3.62 -3.38
C SER A 62 -23.25 -5.08 -3.53
N ASP A 63 -22.34 -6.04 -3.41
CA ASP A 63 -22.61 -7.46 -3.65
C ASP A 63 -21.83 -8.39 -2.71
N ASN A 64 -21.11 -7.83 -1.74
CA ASN A 64 -20.23 -8.54 -0.82
C ASN A 64 -19.07 -9.30 -1.49
N ALA A 65 -18.75 -9.00 -2.74
CA ALA A 65 -17.56 -9.55 -3.39
C ALA A 65 -16.29 -9.07 -2.67
N GLU A 66 -15.29 -9.96 -2.60
CA GLU A 66 -13.99 -9.67 -1.97
C GLU A 66 -12.86 -9.74 -2.98
N GLN A 67 -11.87 -8.87 -2.82
CA GLN A 67 -10.67 -8.86 -3.65
C GLN A 67 -9.45 -8.47 -2.82
N ASP A 68 -8.30 -9.04 -3.18
CA ASP A 68 -7.00 -8.72 -2.61
C ASP A 68 -6.37 -7.54 -3.34
N PHE A 69 -5.73 -6.65 -2.57
CA PHE A 69 -4.98 -5.50 -3.09
C PHE A 69 -3.56 -5.51 -2.56
N GLY A 70 -2.62 -5.31 -3.48
CA GLY A 70 -1.19 -5.24 -3.21
C GLY A 70 -0.67 -3.80 -3.18
N PHE A 71 0.53 -3.62 -3.70
CA PHE A 71 1.25 -2.35 -3.68
C PHE A 71 1.63 -1.89 -5.08
N VAL A 72 1.49 -0.59 -5.31
CA VAL A 72 2.06 0.13 -6.46
C VAL A 72 2.98 1.21 -5.91
N ASN A 73 4.22 1.28 -6.38
CA ASN A 73 5.24 2.22 -5.87
C ASN A 73 5.37 2.18 -4.33
N ASN A 74 5.33 0.97 -3.74
CA ASN A 74 5.46 0.71 -2.31
C ASN A 74 4.33 1.28 -1.42
N VAL A 75 3.21 1.68 -2.00
CA VAL A 75 1.99 2.09 -1.30
C VAL A 75 0.81 1.26 -1.79
N LEU A 76 -0.27 1.18 -1.02
CA LEU A 76 -1.49 0.48 -1.41
C LEU A 76 -1.93 0.90 -2.83
N ASP A 77 -2.28 -0.07 -3.67
CA ASP A 77 -2.89 0.17 -4.99
C ASP A 77 -4.32 0.70 -4.83
N THR A 78 -4.41 1.99 -4.61
CA THR A 78 -5.69 2.70 -4.42
C THR A 78 -6.49 2.83 -5.71
N ALA A 79 -5.84 2.82 -6.87
CA ALA A 79 -6.53 2.91 -8.15
C ALA A 79 -7.36 1.66 -8.44
N SER A 80 -6.75 0.48 -8.31
CA SER A 80 -7.46 -0.80 -8.45
C SER A 80 -8.53 -0.97 -7.38
N LEU A 81 -8.25 -0.54 -6.13
CA LEU A 81 -9.21 -0.59 -5.03
C LEU A 81 -10.47 0.25 -5.34
N LEU A 82 -10.31 1.49 -5.75
CA LEU A 82 -11.44 2.36 -6.09
C LEU A 82 -12.23 1.85 -7.30
N THR A 83 -11.55 1.30 -8.31
CA THR A 83 -12.19 0.67 -9.46
C THR A 83 -13.05 -0.53 -9.04
N PHE A 84 -12.54 -1.38 -8.14
CA PHE A 84 -13.28 -2.53 -7.62
C PHE A 84 -14.49 -2.13 -6.79
N VAL A 85 -14.34 -1.16 -5.88
CA VAL A 85 -15.41 -0.73 -4.98
C VAL A 85 -16.49 0.06 -5.73
N GLY A 86 -16.11 0.83 -6.75
CA GLY A 86 -17.03 1.69 -7.52
C GLY A 86 -17.65 2.78 -6.63
N ALA A 87 -18.94 3.06 -6.82
CA ALA A 87 -19.68 4.06 -6.05
C ALA A 87 -20.06 3.60 -4.62
N GLY A 88 -19.79 2.34 -4.28
CA GLY A 88 -20.09 1.77 -2.97
C GLY A 88 -19.06 2.06 -1.90
N SER A 89 -19.15 1.34 -0.80
CA SER A 89 -18.16 1.37 0.29
C SER A 89 -17.33 0.08 0.31
N GLY A 90 -16.07 0.21 0.74
CA GLY A 90 -15.12 -0.88 0.87
C GLY A 90 -14.72 -1.11 2.32
N PHE A 91 -14.79 -2.36 2.77
CA PHE A 91 -14.51 -2.79 4.14
C PHE A 91 -13.39 -3.82 4.17
N VAL A 92 -12.41 -3.62 5.03
CA VAL A 92 -11.25 -4.51 5.14
C VAL A 92 -11.65 -5.78 5.89
N THR A 93 -11.52 -6.93 5.23
CA THR A 93 -11.76 -8.25 5.82
C THR A 93 -10.49 -8.92 6.29
N THR A 94 -9.36 -8.61 5.63
CA THR A 94 -8.04 -9.10 6.02
C THR A 94 -7.00 -7.99 5.86
N TRP A 95 -6.16 -7.81 6.87
CA TRP A 95 -4.94 -7.03 6.78
C TRP A 95 -3.75 -7.99 6.82
N TYR A 96 -2.99 -8.05 5.73
CA TYR A 96 -1.91 -9.01 5.57
C TYR A 96 -0.68 -8.61 6.35
N ASP A 97 -0.11 -9.58 7.05
CA ASP A 97 1.12 -9.41 7.80
C ASP A 97 2.35 -9.38 6.87
N GLN A 98 3.13 -8.33 6.98
CA GLN A 98 4.35 -8.13 6.19
C GLN A 98 5.62 -8.58 6.92
N SER A 99 5.51 -9.08 8.16
CA SER A 99 6.68 -9.52 8.95
C SER A 99 7.33 -10.79 8.41
N GLY A 100 6.54 -11.62 7.72
CA GLY A 100 6.94 -12.95 7.27
C GLY A 100 6.49 -14.09 8.19
N THR A 101 5.76 -13.78 9.28
CA THR A 101 5.21 -14.80 10.19
C THR A 101 3.81 -15.25 9.82
N ALA A 102 3.21 -14.66 8.77
CA ALA A 102 1.88 -14.97 8.23
C ALA A 102 0.74 -14.81 9.27
N ARG A 103 0.89 -13.88 10.20
CA ARG A 103 -0.12 -13.55 11.22
C ARG A 103 -1.08 -12.49 10.70
N ASN A 104 -1.92 -12.87 9.74
CA ASN A 104 -2.89 -11.96 9.16
C ASN A 104 -3.97 -11.58 10.17
N ALA A 105 -4.36 -10.29 10.19
CA ALA A 105 -5.50 -9.83 10.97
C ALA A 105 -6.76 -9.98 10.11
N THR A 106 -7.73 -10.78 10.57
CA THR A 106 -8.96 -11.08 9.84
C THR A 106 -10.20 -10.76 10.67
N ILE A 107 -11.24 -10.22 10.00
CA ILE A 107 -12.54 -9.92 10.62
C ILE A 107 -13.63 -10.48 9.70
N SER A 108 -14.33 -11.51 10.17
CA SER A 108 -15.44 -12.16 9.44
C SER A 108 -16.77 -11.44 9.61
N THR A 109 -16.99 -10.78 10.77
CA THR A 109 -18.23 -10.09 11.09
C THR A 109 -18.35 -8.78 10.32
N ALA A 110 -19.23 -8.70 9.35
CA ALA A 110 -19.35 -7.57 8.43
C ALA A 110 -19.52 -6.20 9.11
N VAL A 111 -20.25 -6.14 10.23
CA VAL A 111 -20.49 -4.89 10.98
C VAL A 111 -19.26 -4.42 11.77
N GLU A 112 -18.26 -5.26 11.94
CA GLU A 112 -17.02 -4.96 12.66
C GLU A 112 -15.88 -4.65 11.71
N GLN A 113 -16.05 -4.88 10.40
CA GLN A 113 -15.03 -4.64 9.41
C GLN A 113 -14.74 -3.13 9.29
N PRO A 114 -13.48 -2.72 9.44
CA PRO A 114 -13.11 -1.32 9.30
C PRO A 114 -13.21 -0.89 7.82
N ARG A 115 -13.61 0.36 7.62
CA ARG A 115 -13.80 0.94 6.29
C ARG A 115 -12.50 1.54 5.75
N ILE A 116 -12.30 1.45 4.45
CA ILE A 116 -11.23 2.10 3.71
C ILE A 116 -11.73 2.95 2.53
N VAL A 117 -12.94 2.67 2.05
CA VAL A 117 -13.61 3.48 1.01
C VAL A 117 -15.02 3.79 1.48
N ASN A 118 -15.43 5.06 1.42
CA ASN A 118 -16.76 5.54 1.76
C ASN A 118 -17.46 6.09 0.52
N ALA A 119 -18.50 5.41 0.05
CA ALA A 119 -19.30 5.85 -1.11
C ALA A 119 -18.42 6.29 -2.31
N GLY A 120 -17.48 5.44 -2.71
CA GLY A 120 -16.55 5.68 -3.81
C GLY A 120 -15.36 6.60 -3.49
N VAL A 121 -15.26 7.13 -2.27
CA VAL A 121 -14.17 8.02 -1.84
C VAL A 121 -13.23 7.29 -0.87
N LEU A 122 -11.94 7.34 -1.15
CA LEU A 122 -10.92 6.74 -0.29
C LEU A 122 -10.88 7.48 1.07
N ASP A 123 -10.98 6.74 2.16
CA ASP A 123 -10.74 7.28 3.50
C ASP A 123 -9.26 7.66 3.66
N THR A 124 -9.00 8.89 4.11
CA THR A 124 -7.63 9.40 4.26
C THR A 124 -7.43 10.09 5.60
N LEU A 125 -6.19 10.01 6.09
CA LEU A 125 -5.70 10.81 7.21
C LEU A 125 -4.39 11.48 6.77
N ASN A 126 -4.30 12.80 6.90
CA ASN A 126 -3.14 13.58 6.43
C ASN A 126 -2.77 13.26 4.97
N SER A 127 -3.78 13.20 4.10
CA SER A 127 -3.63 12.88 2.67
C SER A 127 -3.02 11.50 2.36
N LYS A 128 -3.07 10.57 3.32
CA LYS A 128 -2.65 9.18 3.14
C LYS A 128 -3.83 8.24 3.31
N PRO A 129 -3.89 7.11 2.56
CA PRO A 129 -4.91 6.09 2.78
C PRO A 129 -4.99 5.70 4.26
N SER A 130 -6.20 5.63 4.78
CA SER A 130 -6.45 5.30 6.19
C SER A 130 -7.57 4.27 6.32
N ILE A 131 -7.41 3.37 7.27
CA ILE A 131 -8.45 2.43 7.66
C ILE A 131 -9.19 3.04 8.86
N ILE A 132 -10.49 3.23 8.74
CA ILE A 132 -11.34 3.83 9.75
C ILE A 132 -12.23 2.78 10.38
N ASN A 133 -12.20 2.65 11.70
CA ASN A 133 -13.18 1.84 12.39
C ASN A 133 -14.49 2.65 12.52
N PRO A 134 -15.56 2.28 11.82
CA PRO A 134 -16.83 3.01 11.88
C PRO A 134 -17.50 2.94 13.27
N ASN A 135 -17.09 1.97 14.09
CA ASN A 135 -17.60 1.77 15.45
C ASN A 135 -16.63 2.33 16.53
N ALA A 136 -15.59 3.07 16.16
CA ALA A 136 -14.71 3.71 17.12
C ALA A 136 -15.51 4.76 17.93
N GLY A 137 -15.82 4.47 19.17
CA GLY A 137 -16.66 5.28 20.07
C GLY A 137 -17.90 4.58 20.59
N VAL A 138 -18.29 3.44 20.03
CA VAL A 138 -19.36 2.61 20.62
C VAL A 138 -18.72 1.66 21.64
N ILE A 139 -18.69 2.08 22.90
CA ILE A 139 -18.40 1.17 24.01
C ILE A 139 -19.62 0.25 24.12
N ARG A 140 -19.51 -0.97 23.59
CA ARG A 140 -20.49 -2.03 23.88
C ARG A 140 -20.21 -2.50 25.29
N ARG A 141 -21.13 -2.16 26.21
CA ARG A 141 -21.19 -2.76 27.57
C ARG A 141 -21.82 -4.14 27.49
#